data_e2714bc438c2cbd73658189a962889d4
#
_entry.id   e2714bc438c2cbd73658189a962889d4
#
_cell.length_a   1.000
_cell.length_b   1.000
_cell.length_c   1.000
_cell.angle_alpha   90.00
_cell.angle_beta   90.00
_cell.angle_gamma   90.00
#
_symmetry.space_group_name_H-M   'P 1'
#
loop_
_entity.id
_entity.type
_entity.pdbx_description
1 polymer ?
#
loop_
_entity_poly.entity_id
_entity_poly.type
_entity_poly.pdbx_seq_one_letter_code
_entity_poly.pdbx_strand_id
1 'polypeptide(L)'
;MKRRVAPYAEKDTLYSLTVPVVITVEESLTDELAQVLQAHWLFCTSSTPIEHVYALDASKLFAPDITVFGARIDGELVGVGALRKLDEEHAELKSMHTLAKSRGLGVGKAMVAHIEDFARSIEIKRMSLETGTNEAFKPARELYESLGYQSCEAFGEYVLSEDNMCMTKLI
;
A
#
# COMPACT_ATOMS: atom_id res chain seq x y z
N MET A 1 67.03 1.80 -1.22
CA MET A 1 65.95 1.72 -0.20
C MET A 1 64.64 1.91 -0.92
N LYS A 2 63.93 0.79 -1.26
CA LYS A 2 62.65 0.82 -2.01
C LYS A 2 61.51 0.81 -1.00
N ARG A 3 60.71 1.88 -0.95
CA ARG A 3 59.48 1.94 -0.14
C ARG A 3 58.40 1.03 -0.79
N ARG A 4 57.94 0.04 -0.05
CA ARG A 4 56.77 -0.74 -0.41
C ARG A 4 55.52 0.10 -0.12
N VAL A 5 54.69 0.33 -1.16
CA VAL A 5 53.38 0.89 -1.03
C VAL A 5 52.43 -0.26 -0.65
N ALA A 6 51.69 -0.10 0.46
CA ALA A 6 50.69 -1.06 0.90
C ALA A 6 49.51 -1.07 -0.07
N PRO A 7 48.85 -2.23 -0.32
CA PRO A 7 47.68 -2.30 -1.19
C PRO A 7 46.48 -1.60 -0.54
N TYR A 8 45.82 -0.80 -1.34
CA TYR A 8 44.54 -0.13 -1.03
C TYR A 8 43.48 -1.21 -0.75
N ALA A 9 42.97 -1.26 0.49
CA ALA A 9 41.88 -2.12 0.82
C ALA A 9 40.61 -1.54 0.18
N GLU A 10 40.04 -2.24 -0.80
CA GLU A 10 38.69 -1.99 -1.30
C GLU A 10 37.72 -2.13 -0.13
N LYS A 11 37.08 -1.01 0.21
CA LYS A 11 35.91 -1.02 1.09
C LYS A 11 34.77 -1.64 0.30
N ASP A 12 34.36 -2.85 0.66
CA ASP A 12 33.12 -3.44 0.23
C ASP A 12 31.95 -2.52 0.66
N THR A 13 31.57 -1.63 -0.24
CA THR A 13 30.35 -0.86 -0.12
C THR A 13 29.20 -1.83 -0.46
N LEU A 14 28.56 -2.37 0.57
CA LEU A 14 27.30 -3.09 0.42
C LEU A 14 26.27 -2.13 -0.21
N TYR A 15 26.15 -2.19 -1.54
CA TYR A 15 25.03 -1.61 -2.23
C TYR A 15 23.80 -2.42 -1.79
N SER A 16 22.94 -1.82 -0.98
CA SER A 16 21.59 -2.32 -0.75
C SER A 16 20.91 -2.36 -2.11
N LEU A 17 20.85 -3.53 -2.71
CA LEU A 17 20.10 -3.77 -3.95
C LEU A 17 18.62 -3.72 -3.59
N THR A 18 18.05 -2.51 -3.61
CA THR A 18 16.60 -2.36 -3.58
C THR A 18 16.08 -2.88 -4.92
N VAL A 19 15.32 -3.94 -4.86
CA VAL A 19 14.63 -4.46 -6.06
C VAL A 19 13.73 -3.34 -6.58
N PRO A 20 13.85 -2.92 -7.85
CA PRO A 20 13.04 -1.83 -8.38
C PRO A 20 11.57 -2.26 -8.43
N VAL A 21 10.71 -1.50 -7.75
CA VAL A 21 9.26 -1.66 -7.80
C VAL A 21 8.70 -0.67 -8.79
N VAL A 22 8.04 -1.16 -9.84
CA VAL A 22 7.35 -0.34 -10.84
C VAL A 22 5.87 -0.29 -10.50
N ILE A 23 5.30 0.90 -10.38
CA ILE A 23 3.88 1.09 -10.07
C ILE A 23 3.20 1.79 -11.24
N THR A 24 2.09 1.23 -11.68
CA THR A 24 1.29 1.73 -12.81
C THR A 24 -0.19 1.74 -12.47
N VAL A 25 -0.95 2.60 -13.14
CA VAL A 25 -2.41 2.54 -13.10
C VAL A 25 -2.88 1.28 -13.82
N GLU A 26 -3.83 0.58 -13.22
CA GLU A 26 -4.53 -0.56 -13.82
C GLU A 26 -5.87 -0.06 -14.40
N GLU A 27 -6.03 -0.13 -15.72
CA GLU A 27 -7.22 0.39 -16.40
C GLU A 27 -8.39 -0.60 -16.42
N SER A 28 -8.11 -1.89 -16.16
CA SER A 28 -9.12 -2.96 -16.17
C SER A 28 -8.72 -4.12 -15.29
N LEU A 29 -9.71 -4.95 -14.94
CA LEU A 29 -9.50 -6.17 -14.19
C LEU A 29 -8.88 -7.25 -15.09
N THR A 30 -7.57 -7.42 -14.99
CA THR A 30 -6.83 -8.52 -15.60
C THR A 30 -6.85 -9.76 -14.72
N ASP A 31 -6.51 -10.94 -15.27
CA ASP A 31 -6.42 -12.18 -14.49
C ASP A 31 -5.37 -12.09 -13.37
N GLU A 32 -4.23 -11.43 -13.63
CA GLU A 32 -3.20 -11.19 -12.62
C GLU A 32 -3.72 -10.32 -11.48
N LEU A 33 -4.39 -9.22 -11.81
CA LEU A 33 -4.97 -8.32 -10.82
C LEU A 33 -6.07 -9.01 -10.01
N ALA A 34 -6.92 -9.81 -10.67
CA ALA A 34 -7.96 -10.59 -10.01
C ALA A 34 -7.38 -11.57 -8.97
N GLN A 35 -6.25 -12.22 -9.27
CA GLN A 35 -5.55 -13.10 -8.33
C GLN A 35 -5.03 -12.34 -7.09
N VAL A 36 -4.42 -11.17 -7.28
CA VAL A 36 -3.93 -10.35 -6.14
C VAL A 36 -5.09 -9.84 -5.29
N LEU A 37 -6.18 -9.40 -5.92
CA LEU A 37 -7.40 -8.97 -5.22
C LEU A 37 -8.09 -10.12 -4.47
N GLN A 38 -8.09 -11.32 -5.04
CA GLN A 38 -8.58 -12.51 -4.35
C GLN A 38 -7.73 -12.83 -3.12
N ALA A 39 -6.40 -12.73 -3.23
CA ALA A 39 -5.50 -12.91 -2.08
C ALA A 39 -5.77 -11.86 -0.98
N HIS A 40 -6.05 -10.61 -1.38
CA HIS A 40 -6.47 -9.55 -0.45
C HIS A 40 -7.77 -9.88 0.26
N TRP A 41 -8.80 -10.27 -0.50
CA TRP A 41 -10.10 -10.66 0.04
C TRP A 41 -9.97 -11.82 1.03
N LEU A 42 -9.25 -12.88 0.66
CA LEU A 42 -9.02 -14.03 1.54
C LEU A 42 -8.29 -13.63 2.82
N PHE A 43 -7.31 -12.73 2.73
CA PHE A 43 -6.62 -12.20 3.90
C PHE A 43 -7.57 -11.46 4.83
N CYS A 44 -8.39 -10.54 4.31
CA CYS A 44 -9.34 -9.78 5.10
C CYS A 44 -10.40 -10.69 5.76
N THR A 45 -11.00 -11.60 5.00
CA THR A 45 -12.09 -12.48 5.49
C THR A 45 -11.60 -13.58 6.42
N SER A 46 -10.33 -13.98 6.34
CA SER A 46 -9.73 -14.93 7.30
C SER A 46 -9.28 -14.28 8.61
N SER A 47 -9.17 -12.96 8.61
CA SER A 47 -8.59 -12.20 9.73
C SER A 47 -9.61 -11.32 10.45
N THR A 48 -10.82 -11.13 9.89
CA THR A 48 -11.87 -10.24 10.41
C THR A 48 -13.24 -10.90 10.25
N PRO A 49 -14.17 -10.78 11.23
CA PRO A 49 -15.55 -11.21 11.05
C PRO A 49 -16.15 -10.61 9.78
N ILE A 50 -16.89 -11.42 9.01
CA ILE A 50 -17.34 -11.03 7.66
C ILE A 50 -18.20 -9.75 7.66
N GLU A 51 -18.97 -9.52 8.71
CA GLU A 51 -19.78 -8.33 8.93
C GLU A 51 -18.96 -7.04 9.13
N HIS A 52 -17.67 -7.17 9.47
CA HIS A 52 -16.74 -6.06 9.67
C HIS A 52 -15.69 -5.95 8.55
N VAL A 53 -15.85 -6.71 7.46
CA VAL A 53 -14.93 -6.64 6.30
C VAL A 53 -15.37 -5.54 5.35
N TYR A 54 -14.56 -4.50 5.23
CA TYR A 54 -14.76 -3.38 4.31
C TYR A 54 -13.97 -3.50 2.98
N ALA A 55 -13.36 -4.66 2.72
CA ALA A 55 -12.69 -4.90 1.45
C ALA A 55 -13.67 -4.82 0.28
N LEU A 56 -13.34 -4.02 -0.74
CA LEU A 56 -14.18 -3.86 -1.91
C LEU A 56 -14.17 -5.14 -2.76
N ASP A 57 -15.34 -5.48 -3.29
CA ASP A 57 -15.46 -6.40 -4.41
C ASP A 57 -14.68 -5.87 -5.62
N ALA A 58 -13.96 -6.76 -6.32
CA ALA A 58 -13.13 -6.39 -7.47
C ALA A 58 -13.91 -5.62 -8.56
N SER A 59 -15.21 -5.92 -8.74
CA SER A 59 -16.06 -5.22 -9.69
C SER A 59 -16.31 -3.75 -9.35
N LYS A 60 -16.22 -3.38 -8.07
CA LYS A 60 -16.42 -2.00 -7.59
C LYS A 60 -15.15 -1.15 -7.65
N LEU A 61 -13.98 -1.78 -7.81
CA LEU A 61 -12.70 -1.07 -7.85
C LEU A 61 -12.50 -0.20 -9.10
N PHE A 62 -13.30 -0.41 -10.14
CA PHE A 62 -13.24 0.38 -11.38
C PHE A 62 -14.38 1.41 -11.48
N ALA A 63 -14.93 1.83 -10.33
CA ALA A 63 -15.86 2.95 -10.28
C ALA A 63 -15.16 4.28 -10.65
N PRO A 64 -15.89 5.27 -11.18
CA PRO A 64 -15.28 6.54 -11.67
C PRO A 64 -14.52 7.35 -10.63
N ASP A 65 -14.81 7.16 -9.33
CA ASP A 65 -14.15 7.80 -8.19
C ASP A 65 -12.94 7.03 -7.68
N ILE A 66 -12.58 5.89 -8.30
CA ILE A 66 -11.49 5.01 -7.89
C ILE A 66 -10.41 4.92 -8.97
N THR A 67 -9.15 5.07 -8.57
CA THR A 67 -7.98 4.76 -9.40
C THR A 67 -7.24 3.58 -8.77
N VAL A 68 -7.02 2.52 -9.55
CA VAL A 68 -6.34 1.29 -9.10
C VAL A 68 -4.89 1.31 -9.57
N PHE A 69 -3.99 0.88 -8.71
CA PHE A 69 -2.55 0.81 -8.97
C PHE A 69 -2.03 -0.61 -8.77
N GLY A 70 -1.19 -1.07 -9.69
CA GLY A 70 -0.49 -2.34 -9.61
C GLY A 70 1.01 -2.12 -9.38
N ALA A 71 1.60 -2.84 -8.44
CA ALA A 71 3.04 -2.86 -8.20
C ALA A 71 3.66 -4.11 -8.81
N ARG A 72 4.72 -3.94 -9.61
CA ARG A 72 5.43 -5.01 -10.29
C ARG A 72 6.91 -5.05 -9.90
N ILE A 73 7.43 -6.26 -9.78
CA ILE A 73 8.85 -6.56 -9.67
C ILE A 73 9.19 -7.49 -10.84
N ASP A 74 10.19 -7.14 -11.65
CA ASP A 74 10.60 -7.90 -12.83
C ASP A 74 9.43 -8.26 -13.79
N GLY A 75 8.44 -7.34 -13.87
CA GLY A 75 7.24 -7.50 -14.70
C GLY A 75 6.10 -8.28 -14.05
N GLU A 76 6.33 -8.97 -12.93
CA GLU A 76 5.30 -9.71 -12.20
C GLU A 76 4.50 -8.79 -11.27
N LEU A 77 3.17 -8.87 -11.29
CA LEU A 77 2.30 -8.14 -10.37
C LEU A 77 2.39 -8.75 -8.96
N VAL A 78 2.88 -7.96 -8.01
CA VAL A 78 3.16 -8.41 -6.63
C VAL A 78 2.37 -7.65 -5.57
N GLY A 79 1.67 -6.59 -5.96
CA GLY A 79 0.87 -5.80 -5.04
C GLY A 79 -0.17 -4.95 -5.75
N VAL A 80 -1.15 -4.51 -5.00
CA VAL A 80 -2.24 -3.63 -5.42
C VAL A 80 -2.48 -2.56 -4.37
N GLY A 81 -2.99 -1.42 -4.81
CA GLY A 81 -3.53 -0.37 -3.98
C GLY A 81 -4.52 0.46 -4.80
N ALA A 82 -5.39 1.19 -4.13
CA ALA A 82 -6.33 2.05 -4.81
C ALA A 82 -6.51 3.37 -4.06
N LEU A 83 -6.79 4.42 -4.81
CA LEU A 83 -7.23 5.71 -4.30
C LEU A 83 -8.70 5.89 -4.66
N ARG A 84 -9.54 6.16 -3.66
CA ARG A 84 -10.92 6.58 -3.85
C ARG A 84 -11.05 8.06 -3.52
N LYS A 85 -11.50 8.85 -4.46
CA LYS A 85 -11.79 10.27 -4.22
C LYS A 85 -13.08 10.39 -3.40
N LEU A 86 -13.00 11.01 -2.19
CA LEU A 86 -14.15 11.22 -1.31
C LEU A 86 -14.79 12.59 -1.56
N ASP A 87 -13.95 13.60 -1.76
CA ASP A 87 -14.34 14.96 -2.15
C ASP A 87 -13.19 15.66 -2.91
N GLU A 88 -13.22 16.98 -3.06
CA GLU A 88 -12.23 17.72 -3.84
C GLU A 88 -10.83 17.73 -3.23
N GLU A 89 -10.71 17.61 -1.90
CA GLU A 89 -9.45 17.68 -1.17
C GLU A 89 -9.14 16.43 -0.34
N HIS A 90 -10.06 15.45 -0.29
CA HIS A 90 -9.94 14.26 0.54
C HIS A 90 -10.07 12.98 -0.28
N ALA A 91 -9.14 12.06 -0.12
CA ALA A 91 -9.19 10.75 -0.73
C ALA A 91 -8.90 9.64 0.30
N GLU A 92 -9.31 8.45 -0.04
CA GLU A 92 -9.13 7.23 0.74
C GLU A 92 -8.13 6.31 0.05
N LEU A 93 -7.16 5.80 0.82
CA LEU A 93 -6.29 4.71 0.43
C LEU A 93 -6.99 3.38 0.70
N LYS A 94 -7.24 2.60 -0.34
CA LYS A 94 -8.00 1.33 -0.26
C LYS A 94 -7.27 0.14 -0.85
N SER A 95 -7.75 -1.04 -0.52
CA SER A 95 -7.37 -2.32 -1.16
C SER A 95 -5.87 -2.57 -1.21
N MET A 96 -5.16 -2.08 -0.19
CA MET A 96 -3.71 -2.25 -0.09
C MET A 96 -3.36 -3.70 0.20
N HIS A 97 -2.64 -4.33 -0.72
CA HIS A 97 -2.15 -5.70 -0.54
C HIS A 97 -0.80 -5.91 -1.21
N THR A 98 0.06 -6.65 -0.55
CA THR A 98 1.31 -7.17 -1.12
C THR A 98 1.31 -8.69 -0.94
N LEU A 99 1.55 -9.41 -2.04
CA LEU A 99 1.65 -10.88 -2.01
C LEU A 99 2.70 -11.33 -0.99
N ALA A 100 2.43 -12.41 -0.27
CA ALA A 100 3.26 -12.89 0.82
C ALA A 100 4.75 -13.06 0.43
N LYS A 101 5.01 -13.57 -0.78
CA LYS A 101 6.37 -13.76 -1.33
C LYS A 101 7.17 -12.46 -1.53
N SER A 102 6.49 -11.30 -1.60
CA SER A 102 7.11 -10.00 -1.87
C SER A 102 7.02 -9.04 -0.68
N ARG A 103 6.58 -9.53 0.48
CA ARG A 103 6.58 -8.74 1.73
C ARG A 103 8.03 -8.52 2.20
N GLY A 104 8.25 -7.39 2.87
CA GLY A 104 9.60 -7.00 3.32
C GLY A 104 10.49 -6.38 2.23
N LEU A 105 10.07 -6.40 0.95
CA LEU A 105 10.81 -5.80 -0.17
C LEU A 105 10.49 -4.31 -0.41
N GLY A 106 9.71 -3.68 0.49
CA GLY A 106 9.36 -2.26 0.37
C GLY A 106 8.17 -1.94 -0.55
N VAL A 107 7.50 -2.95 -1.12
CA VAL A 107 6.37 -2.78 -2.06
C VAL A 107 5.26 -1.91 -1.47
N GLY A 108 4.81 -2.19 -0.25
CA GLY A 108 3.74 -1.43 0.40
C GLY A 108 4.13 0.05 0.60
N LYS A 109 5.37 0.32 1.03
CA LYS A 109 5.88 1.68 1.20
C LYS A 109 5.94 2.44 -0.13
N ALA A 110 6.45 1.79 -1.19
CA ALA A 110 6.51 2.37 -2.53
C ALA A 110 5.10 2.67 -3.06
N MET A 111 4.15 1.75 -2.85
CA MET A 111 2.75 1.93 -3.27
C MET A 111 2.10 3.14 -2.58
N VAL A 112 2.20 3.25 -1.26
CA VAL A 112 1.64 4.41 -0.53
C VAL A 112 2.26 5.71 -1.03
N ALA A 113 3.59 5.78 -1.17
CA ALA A 113 4.27 6.98 -1.66
C ALA A 113 3.79 7.36 -3.07
N HIS A 114 3.67 6.40 -3.97
CA HIS A 114 3.19 6.63 -5.35
C HIS A 114 1.74 7.15 -5.37
N ILE A 115 0.86 6.54 -4.56
CA ILE A 115 -0.55 6.97 -4.47
C ILE A 115 -0.66 8.37 -3.84
N GLU A 116 0.16 8.69 -2.82
CA GLU A 116 0.21 10.05 -2.26
C GLU A 116 0.69 11.08 -3.29
N ASP A 117 1.69 10.77 -4.11
CA ASP A 117 2.17 11.65 -5.17
C ASP A 117 1.10 11.85 -6.26
N PHE A 118 0.40 10.78 -6.64
CA PHE A 118 -0.76 10.89 -7.52
C PHE A 118 -1.86 11.75 -6.90
N ALA A 119 -2.21 11.53 -5.63
CA ALA A 119 -3.20 12.32 -4.89
C ALA A 119 -2.87 13.82 -4.91
N ARG A 120 -1.60 14.19 -4.64
CA ARG A 120 -1.12 15.59 -4.73
C ARG A 120 -1.27 16.15 -6.14
N SER A 121 -1.03 15.34 -7.18
CA SER A 121 -1.15 15.79 -8.57
C SER A 121 -2.59 16.13 -8.99
N ILE A 122 -3.57 15.64 -8.25
CA ILE A 122 -5.01 15.94 -8.42
C ILE A 122 -5.58 16.80 -7.28
N GLU A 123 -4.71 17.55 -6.60
CA GLU A 123 -5.04 18.55 -5.58
C GLU A 123 -5.65 18.01 -4.27
N ILE A 124 -5.54 16.70 -4.02
CA ILE A 124 -5.89 16.09 -2.74
C ILE A 124 -4.91 16.58 -1.67
N LYS A 125 -5.42 16.96 -0.52
CA LYS A 125 -4.66 17.49 0.62
C LYS A 125 -4.69 16.55 1.83
N ARG A 126 -5.63 15.62 1.85
CA ARG A 126 -5.81 14.66 2.95
C ARG A 126 -5.99 13.26 2.41
N MET A 127 -5.25 12.33 2.98
CA MET A 127 -5.43 10.89 2.75
C MET A 127 -5.90 10.24 4.03
N SER A 128 -6.92 9.39 3.95
CA SER A 128 -7.39 8.57 5.06
C SER A 128 -7.46 7.10 4.64
N LEU A 129 -7.48 6.21 5.59
CA LEU A 129 -7.62 4.78 5.37
C LEU A 129 -8.34 4.12 6.55
N GLU A 130 -8.93 2.97 6.29
CA GLU A 130 -9.40 2.05 7.31
C GLU A 130 -8.56 0.78 7.30
N THR A 131 -8.28 0.23 8.47
CA THR A 131 -7.49 -0.99 8.64
C THR A 131 -7.94 -1.77 9.87
N GLY A 132 -7.64 -3.09 9.90
CA GLY A 132 -7.95 -3.94 11.05
C GLY A 132 -7.09 -3.64 12.28
N THR A 133 -7.65 -3.90 13.46
CA THR A 133 -6.98 -3.73 14.76
C THR A 133 -6.23 -4.97 15.23
N ASN A 134 -6.57 -6.16 14.72
CA ASN A 134 -5.97 -7.42 15.13
C ASN A 134 -4.51 -7.59 14.68
N GLU A 135 -3.82 -8.62 15.18
CA GLU A 135 -2.39 -8.87 14.92
C GLU A 135 -2.04 -9.08 13.44
N ALA A 136 -2.97 -9.61 12.63
CA ALA A 136 -2.73 -9.84 11.21
C ALA A 136 -2.50 -8.52 10.45
N PHE A 137 -3.14 -7.42 10.87
CA PHE A 137 -3.00 -6.09 10.28
C PHE A 137 -1.91 -5.23 10.95
N LYS A 138 -1.25 -5.72 12.01
CA LYS A 138 -0.18 -4.96 12.67
C LYS A 138 0.90 -4.46 11.71
N PRO A 139 1.44 -5.27 10.77
CA PRO A 139 2.44 -4.77 9.82
C PRO A 139 1.93 -3.63 8.93
N ALA A 140 0.63 -3.63 8.59
CA ALA A 140 0.02 -2.54 7.83
C ALA A 140 -0.09 -1.27 8.67
N ARG A 141 -0.52 -1.36 9.93
CA ARG A 141 -0.57 -0.21 10.85
C ARG A 141 0.81 0.40 11.08
N GLU A 142 1.82 -0.43 11.36
CA GLU A 142 3.20 0.03 11.53
C GLU A 142 3.74 0.73 10.28
N LEU A 143 3.39 0.24 9.09
CA LEU A 143 3.72 0.90 7.83
C LEU A 143 3.08 2.29 7.76
N TYR A 144 1.77 2.42 7.99
CA TYR A 144 1.07 3.69 7.90
C TYR A 144 1.56 4.69 8.96
N GLU A 145 1.77 4.25 10.19
CA GLU A 145 2.37 5.08 11.26
C GLU A 145 3.76 5.59 10.87
N SER A 146 4.61 4.73 10.30
CA SER A 146 5.95 5.10 9.82
C SER A 146 5.92 6.13 8.69
N LEU A 147 4.82 6.22 7.95
CA LEU A 147 4.57 7.17 6.88
C LEU A 147 3.83 8.43 7.35
N GLY A 148 3.54 8.55 8.64
CA GLY A 148 2.95 9.74 9.26
C GLY A 148 1.43 9.75 9.33
N TYR A 149 0.77 8.63 9.07
CA TYR A 149 -0.66 8.48 9.35
C TYR A 149 -0.90 8.39 10.86
N GLN A 150 -1.97 9.01 11.31
CA GLN A 150 -2.38 9.03 12.71
C GLN A 150 -3.84 8.56 12.83
N SER A 151 -4.18 7.94 13.95
CA SER A 151 -5.57 7.56 14.24
C SER A 151 -6.50 8.76 14.15
N CYS A 152 -7.70 8.54 13.63
CA CYS A 152 -8.73 9.55 13.49
C CYS A 152 -10.12 8.98 13.74
N GLU A 153 -11.11 9.86 13.82
CA GLU A 153 -12.53 9.49 13.82
C GLU A 153 -12.91 8.79 12.51
N ALA A 154 -14.05 8.09 12.52
CA ALA A 154 -14.61 7.49 11.32
C ALA A 154 -14.84 8.54 10.21
N PHE A 155 -14.62 8.15 8.97
CA PHE A 155 -14.88 8.96 7.79
C PHE A 155 -15.70 8.16 6.77
N GLY A 156 -16.31 8.85 5.81
CA GLY A 156 -17.14 8.20 4.79
C GLY A 156 -18.26 7.37 5.41
N GLU A 157 -18.34 6.11 5.01
CA GLU A 157 -19.38 5.17 5.46
C GLU A 157 -18.89 4.22 6.57
N TYR A 158 -17.68 4.43 7.09
CA TYR A 158 -17.12 3.56 8.11
C TYR A 158 -17.79 3.73 9.46
N VAL A 159 -17.98 2.61 10.15
CA VAL A 159 -18.38 2.56 11.55
C VAL A 159 -17.24 1.91 12.33
N LEU A 160 -16.70 2.63 13.34
CA LEU A 160 -15.65 2.08 14.18
C LEU A 160 -16.19 0.97 15.06
N SER A 161 -15.39 -0.09 15.19
CA SER A 161 -15.63 -1.25 16.04
C SER A 161 -14.35 -1.68 16.74
N GLU A 162 -14.36 -2.77 17.48
CA GLU A 162 -13.14 -3.35 18.03
C GLU A 162 -12.22 -3.95 16.96
N ASP A 163 -12.75 -4.27 15.76
CA ASP A 163 -12.04 -4.95 14.68
C ASP A 163 -11.40 -3.99 13.67
N ASN A 164 -11.73 -2.69 13.70
CA ASN A 164 -11.20 -1.72 12.75
C ASN A 164 -10.83 -0.38 13.38
N MET A 165 -10.00 0.36 12.69
CA MET A 165 -9.65 1.74 13.01
C MET A 165 -9.45 2.56 11.75
N CYS A 166 -9.66 3.87 11.87
CA CYS A 166 -9.37 4.82 10.81
C CYS A 166 -8.07 5.58 11.10
N MET A 167 -7.33 5.89 10.06
CA MET A 167 -6.12 6.71 10.13
C MET A 167 -6.15 7.79 9.05
N THR A 168 -5.50 8.91 9.30
CA THR A 168 -5.45 10.05 8.38
C THR A 168 -4.09 10.72 8.36
N LYS A 169 -3.79 11.41 7.26
CA LYS A 169 -2.58 12.21 7.04
C LYS A 169 -2.89 13.40 6.15
N LEU A 170 -2.35 14.58 6.46
CA LEU A 170 -2.26 15.70 5.50
C LEU A 170 -1.05 15.48 4.59
N ILE A 171 -1.25 15.66 3.28
CA ILE A 171 -0.24 15.38 2.27
C ILE A 171 0.14 16.61 1.44
#